data_ac2ddd1106d11688903a73fa17e98fba
#
_entry.id   ac2ddd1106d11688903a73fa17e98fba
#
_cell.length_a   1.000
_cell.length_b   1.000
_cell.length_c   1.000
_cell.angle_alpha   90.00
_cell.angle_beta   90.00
_cell.angle_gamma   90.00
#
_symmetry.space_group_name_H-M   'P 1'
#
loop_
_entity.id
_entity.type
_entity.pdbx_description
1 polymer ?
#
loop_
_entity_poly.entity_id
_entity_poly.type
_entity_poly.pdbx_seq_one_letter_code
_entity_poly.pdbx_strand_id
1 'polypeptide(L)'
;MRCEICPRRCGAERTGELSGGVCRMPAGIVVARAMLHLWEEPVLSGKNGAGCIFFSGCNLGCVFCQNGRISHENFGKVITPAHLREIMEDLVSQGAHCIDLVTPTHFTPWVLEALDQPLPVPVVWNSGGYERVETLRTLEGKVQIYLPDLKYAMERPARELSAAPDYFEVTAAAIDEMVRQVGAYKIGDDGLMKSGVILRHLVLPGQMENTKRVIDYVSTHFPPKTVLFSLMSQYTPQPGSTGALARRLNEREYRTAVQYMRDCGLTDGFCQELSSAKEEYTPVFDLQGV
;
A
#
# COMPACT_ATOMS: atom_id res chain seq x y z
N MET A 1 7.37 24.72 -6.49
CA MET A 1 5.99 24.24 -6.85
C MET A 1 5.25 23.92 -5.58
N ARG A 2 4.05 24.47 -5.39
CA ARG A 2 3.20 24.09 -4.26
C ARG A 2 2.70 22.67 -4.44
N CYS A 3 2.89 21.81 -3.43
CA CYS A 3 2.58 20.38 -3.51
C CYS A 3 1.08 20.11 -3.41
N GLU A 4 0.53 19.50 -4.47
CA GLU A 4 -0.86 19.04 -4.53
C GLU A 4 -0.97 17.58 -5.02
N ILE A 5 0.10 16.81 -4.87
CA ILE A 5 0.23 15.45 -5.41
C ILE A 5 -0.79 14.49 -4.77
N CYS A 6 -1.03 14.61 -3.47
CA CYS A 6 -1.92 13.71 -2.71
C CYS A 6 -3.14 14.49 -2.16
N PRO A 7 -4.16 13.79 -1.61
CA PRO A 7 -5.38 14.42 -1.08
C PRO A 7 -5.14 15.44 0.04
N ARG A 8 -4.00 15.40 0.72
CA ARG A 8 -3.64 16.40 1.74
C ARG A 8 -3.54 17.81 1.18
N ARG A 9 -3.21 17.98 -0.11
CA ARG A 9 -3.08 19.28 -0.78
C ARG A 9 -2.42 20.32 0.11
N CYS A 10 -1.34 19.92 0.80
CA CYS A 10 -0.71 20.73 1.86
C CYS A 10 -0.05 22.02 1.34
N GLY A 11 0.11 22.18 0.03
CA GLY A 11 0.71 23.37 -0.58
C GLY A 11 2.17 23.61 -0.21
N ALA A 12 2.85 22.65 0.41
CA ALA A 12 4.23 22.77 0.83
C ALA A 12 5.15 23.04 -0.36
N GLU A 13 6.11 23.93 -0.19
CA GLU A 13 7.21 24.05 -1.13
C GLU A 13 8.19 22.91 -0.91
N ARG A 14 8.39 22.09 -1.95
CA ARG A 14 9.38 21.02 -1.93
C ARG A 14 10.69 21.55 -2.46
N THR A 15 11.69 21.55 -1.60
CA THR A 15 13.07 21.94 -1.87
C THR A 15 14.01 20.76 -1.67
N GLY A 16 15.32 20.94 -1.76
CA GLY A 16 16.31 19.88 -1.47
C GLY A 16 16.34 19.42 -0.02
N GLU A 17 15.67 20.14 0.89
CA GLU A 17 15.55 19.78 2.31
C GLU A 17 14.16 19.23 2.64
N LEU A 18 13.98 18.71 3.86
CA LEU A 18 12.68 18.26 4.34
C LEU A 18 11.65 19.40 4.28
N SER A 19 10.51 19.14 3.66
CA SER A 19 9.46 20.16 3.51
C SER A 19 8.58 20.26 4.76
N GLY A 20 7.88 21.40 4.89
CA GLY A 20 6.84 21.61 5.91
C GLY A 20 5.52 20.90 5.59
N GLY A 21 5.45 20.03 4.57
CA GLY A 21 4.25 19.27 4.22
C GLY A 21 3.97 18.10 5.15
N VAL A 22 2.78 17.49 5.03
CA VAL A 22 2.34 16.36 5.87
C VAL A 22 3.32 15.18 5.81
N CYS A 23 3.80 14.82 4.61
CA CYS A 23 4.80 13.76 4.45
C CYS A 23 6.23 14.18 4.79
N ARG A 24 6.50 15.48 4.93
CA ARG A 24 7.81 16.10 5.24
C ARG A 24 8.92 15.77 4.23
N MET A 25 8.59 15.35 3.02
CA MET A 25 9.58 14.91 2.04
C MET A 25 10.15 16.06 1.20
N PRO A 26 11.44 15.98 0.78
CA PRO A 26 12.10 16.96 -0.07
C PRO A 26 11.58 16.92 -1.52
N ALA A 27 12.09 17.79 -2.37
CA ALA A 27 12.06 17.58 -3.82
C ALA A 27 13.03 16.45 -4.17
N GLY A 28 12.51 15.38 -4.77
CA GLY A 28 13.26 14.16 -5.05
C GLY A 28 12.67 12.95 -4.34
N ILE A 29 13.28 11.81 -4.56
CA ILE A 29 12.84 10.51 -4.05
C ILE A 29 13.64 10.15 -2.82
N VAL A 30 12.98 9.66 -1.76
CA VAL A 30 13.66 9.13 -0.57
C VAL A 30 13.32 7.66 -0.43
N VAL A 31 14.32 6.79 -0.49
CA VAL A 31 14.19 5.34 -0.37
C VAL A 31 14.91 4.86 0.88
N ALA A 32 14.29 3.95 1.61
CA ALA A 32 14.83 3.39 2.85
C ALA A 32 15.40 1.99 2.68
N ARG A 33 14.89 1.24 1.69
CA ARG A 33 15.36 -0.11 1.38
C ARG A 33 14.84 -0.56 0.01
N ALA A 34 15.62 -1.41 -0.67
CA ALA A 34 15.19 -2.15 -1.84
C ALA A 34 15.65 -3.61 -1.72
N MET A 35 14.74 -4.57 -1.94
CA MET A 35 15.04 -6.00 -1.75
C MET A 35 14.01 -6.90 -2.42
N LEU A 36 14.39 -8.16 -2.67
CA LEU A 36 13.42 -9.22 -2.92
C LEU A 36 12.65 -9.55 -1.63
N HIS A 37 11.32 -9.42 -1.65
CA HIS A 37 10.44 -9.69 -0.52
C HIS A 37 9.55 -10.89 -0.81
N LEU A 38 9.69 -11.93 0.01
CA LEU A 38 8.97 -13.20 -0.17
C LEU A 38 7.59 -13.22 0.48
N TRP A 39 7.26 -12.19 1.25
CA TRP A 39 6.07 -12.16 2.11
C TRP A 39 5.02 -11.14 1.66
N GLU A 40 5.12 -10.64 0.40
CA GLU A 40 4.03 -9.90 -0.21
C GLU A 40 2.91 -10.88 -0.63
N GLU A 41 1.80 -10.38 -1.15
CA GLU A 41 0.69 -11.25 -1.58
C GLU A 41 1.19 -12.42 -2.45
N PRO A 42 0.67 -13.65 -2.27
CA PRO A 42 1.21 -14.85 -2.94
C PRO A 42 1.32 -14.74 -4.46
N VAL A 43 0.35 -14.03 -5.08
CA VAL A 43 0.33 -13.81 -6.54
C VAL A 43 1.34 -12.76 -7.02
N LEU A 44 1.99 -12.05 -6.11
CA LEU A 44 3.06 -11.08 -6.39
C LEU A 44 4.44 -11.67 -6.07
N SER A 45 4.57 -12.31 -4.92
CA SER A 45 5.84 -12.87 -4.45
C SER A 45 6.26 -14.12 -5.21
N GLY A 46 5.32 -15.01 -5.52
CA GLY A 46 5.63 -16.30 -6.13
C GLY A 46 6.77 -17.03 -5.40
N LYS A 47 7.73 -17.56 -6.16
CA LYS A 47 8.89 -18.31 -5.62
C LYS A 47 10.11 -17.41 -5.36
N ASN A 48 10.31 -16.36 -6.16
CA ASN A 48 11.52 -15.55 -6.11
C ASN A 48 11.33 -14.24 -5.33
N GLY A 49 10.09 -13.87 -5.04
CA GLY A 49 9.74 -12.64 -4.34
C GLY A 49 9.34 -11.49 -5.27
N ALA A 50 8.70 -10.49 -4.67
CA ALA A 50 8.46 -9.18 -5.26
C ALA A 50 9.70 -8.30 -5.04
N GLY A 51 10.11 -7.53 -6.04
CA GLY A 51 11.15 -6.52 -5.91
C GLY A 51 10.59 -5.27 -5.22
N CYS A 52 10.59 -5.27 -3.88
CA CYS A 52 10.01 -4.20 -3.08
C CYS A 52 10.98 -3.04 -2.90
N ILE A 53 10.49 -1.81 -3.17
CA ILE A 53 11.20 -0.55 -2.95
C ILE A 53 10.41 0.26 -1.93
N PHE A 54 10.96 0.45 -0.74
CA PHE A 54 10.32 1.12 0.38
C PHE A 54 10.65 2.61 0.38
N PHE A 55 9.64 3.44 0.08
CA PHE A 55 9.77 4.90 0.10
C PHE A 55 9.55 5.47 1.49
N SER A 56 10.26 6.55 1.81
CA SER A 56 10.14 7.25 3.09
C SER A 56 9.08 8.34 3.05
N GLY A 57 8.56 8.69 4.23
CA GLY A 57 7.41 9.57 4.36
C GLY A 57 6.10 8.87 4.06
N CYS A 58 4.98 9.51 4.44
CA CYS A 58 3.65 9.00 4.16
C CYS A 58 2.63 10.14 4.22
N ASN A 59 1.63 10.09 3.34
CA ASN A 59 0.53 11.06 3.33
C ASN A 59 -0.57 10.76 4.37
N LEU A 60 -0.54 9.58 5.01
CA LEU A 60 -1.51 9.19 6.06
C LEU A 60 -0.96 9.34 7.48
N GLY A 61 0.23 8.80 7.77
CA GLY A 61 0.81 8.86 9.10
C GLY A 61 0.00 8.10 10.15
N CYS A 62 -0.48 6.88 9.82
CA CYS A 62 -1.30 6.08 10.71
C CYS A 62 -0.59 5.80 12.03
N VAL A 63 -1.25 6.00 13.18
CA VAL A 63 -0.67 5.80 14.52
C VAL A 63 -0.23 4.35 14.79
N PHE A 64 -0.74 3.40 14.01
CA PHE A 64 -0.42 1.98 14.11
C PHE A 64 0.53 1.48 13.01
N CYS A 65 1.22 2.38 12.31
CA CYS A 65 2.07 2.00 11.19
C CYS A 65 3.26 1.16 11.66
N GLN A 66 3.34 -0.09 11.18
CA GLN A 66 4.49 -0.97 11.47
C GLN A 66 5.80 -0.44 10.83
N ASN A 67 5.68 0.37 9.77
CA ASN A 67 6.81 1.01 9.09
C ASN A 67 7.08 2.42 9.67
N GLY A 68 6.91 2.62 10.98
CA GLY A 68 7.04 3.93 11.66
C GLY A 68 8.37 4.63 11.38
N ARG A 69 9.48 3.89 11.32
CA ARG A 69 10.82 4.41 11.04
C ARG A 69 10.89 5.18 9.71
N ILE A 70 10.22 4.69 8.68
CA ILE A 70 10.22 5.34 7.36
C ILE A 70 9.05 6.30 7.18
N SER A 71 7.87 6.00 7.76
CA SER A 71 6.67 6.81 7.57
C SER A 71 6.58 8.01 8.51
N HIS A 72 7.16 7.93 9.72
CA HIS A 72 7.12 8.99 10.74
C HIS A 72 8.47 9.65 10.97
N GLU A 73 9.56 8.86 11.00
CA GLU A 73 10.91 9.37 11.26
C GLU A 73 11.64 9.77 9.97
N ASN A 74 11.06 9.42 8.80
CA ASN A 74 11.58 9.76 7.46
C ASN A 74 12.99 9.21 7.20
N PHE A 75 13.34 8.07 7.81
CA PHE A 75 14.61 7.41 7.55
C PHE A 75 14.71 6.99 6.09
N GLY A 76 15.79 7.37 5.41
CA GLY A 76 16.02 7.02 4.01
C GLY A 76 17.13 7.86 3.39
N LYS A 77 17.46 7.54 2.15
CA LYS A 77 18.46 8.25 1.33
C LYS A 77 17.78 8.90 0.14
N VAL A 78 18.15 10.14 -0.14
CA VAL A 78 17.69 10.85 -1.33
C VAL A 78 18.37 10.26 -2.56
N ILE A 79 17.57 9.90 -3.58
CA ILE A 79 18.05 9.37 -4.85
C ILE A 79 17.42 10.11 -6.03
N THR A 80 18.02 9.97 -7.21
CA THR A 80 17.50 10.50 -8.47
C THR A 80 16.52 9.52 -9.12
N PRO A 81 15.65 9.96 -10.05
CA PRO A 81 14.84 9.05 -10.86
C PRO A 81 15.67 8.02 -11.64
N ALA A 82 16.83 8.42 -12.16
CA ALA A 82 17.75 7.52 -12.85
C ALA A 82 18.25 6.39 -11.92
N HIS A 83 18.63 6.73 -10.67
CA HIS A 83 19.06 5.73 -9.70
C HIS A 83 17.89 4.83 -9.24
N LEU A 84 16.68 5.37 -9.13
CA LEU A 84 15.51 4.54 -8.90
C LEU A 84 15.30 3.51 -10.02
N ARG A 85 15.53 3.90 -11.27
CA ARG A 85 15.48 2.99 -12.42
C ARG A 85 16.53 1.89 -12.32
N GLU A 86 17.78 2.23 -11.98
CA GLU A 86 18.85 1.25 -11.76
C GLU A 86 18.48 0.22 -10.68
N ILE A 87 17.90 0.66 -9.56
CA ILE A 87 17.41 -0.23 -8.50
C ILE A 87 16.32 -1.18 -9.02
N MET A 88 15.36 -0.70 -9.81
CA MET A 88 14.32 -1.54 -10.41
C MET A 88 14.93 -2.61 -11.32
N GLU A 89 15.88 -2.24 -12.19
CA GLU A 89 16.54 -3.14 -13.12
C GLU A 89 17.39 -4.18 -12.38
N ASP A 90 18.07 -3.78 -11.30
CA ASP A 90 18.84 -4.70 -10.47
C ASP A 90 17.92 -5.75 -9.80
N LEU A 91 16.78 -5.34 -9.22
CA LEU A 91 15.80 -6.26 -8.65
C LEU A 91 15.22 -7.22 -9.71
N VAL A 92 14.97 -6.75 -10.93
CA VAL A 92 14.57 -7.59 -12.05
C VAL A 92 15.66 -8.60 -12.39
N SER A 93 16.93 -8.19 -12.41
CA SER A 93 18.07 -9.06 -12.69
C SER A 93 18.24 -10.16 -11.62
N GLN A 94 17.86 -9.87 -10.38
CA GLN A 94 17.83 -10.82 -9.27
C GLN A 94 16.63 -11.81 -9.35
N GLY A 95 15.72 -11.62 -10.32
CA GLY A 95 14.59 -12.53 -10.58
C GLY A 95 13.28 -12.09 -9.92
N ALA A 96 13.12 -10.82 -9.57
CA ALA A 96 11.84 -10.29 -9.09
C ALA A 96 10.71 -10.57 -10.06
N HIS A 97 9.56 -11.04 -9.55
CA HIS A 97 8.37 -11.30 -10.36
C HIS A 97 7.59 -10.03 -10.73
N CYS A 98 7.74 -9.00 -9.93
CA CYS A 98 7.20 -7.65 -10.16
C CYS A 98 8.07 -6.62 -9.42
N ILE A 99 7.91 -5.33 -9.75
CA ILE A 99 8.49 -4.24 -8.97
C ILE A 99 7.39 -3.63 -8.12
N ASP A 100 7.48 -3.79 -6.81
CA ASP A 100 6.51 -3.28 -5.83
C ASP A 100 6.99 -1.96 -5.21
N LEU A 101 6.32 -0.88 -5.56
CA LEU A 101 6.59 0.48 -5.08
C LEU A 101 5.77 0.72 -3.81
N VAL A 102 6.41 0.60 -2.64
CA VAL A 102 5.73 0.69 -1.34
C VAL A 102 5.64 2.13 -0.85
N THR A 103 4.44 2.70 -0.85
CA THR A 103 4.11 4.08 -0.45
C THR A 103 4.73 5.16 -1.36
N PRO A 104 4.59 5.07 -2.69
CA PRO A 104 5.22 5.99 -3.65
C PRO A 104 4.43 7.28 -3.89
N THR A 105 3.18 7.39 -3.43
CA THR A 105 2.19 8.44 -3.73
C THR A 105 2.76 9.84 -3.83
N HIS A 106 3.51 10.24 -2.82
CA HIS A 106 4.02 11.61 -2.70
C HIS A 106 5.28 11.86 -3.51
N PHE A 107 5.77 10.84 -4.23
CA PHE A 107 6.88 10.92 -5.19
C PHE A 107 6.44 10.68 -6.64
N THR A 108 5.16 10.64 -6.92
CA THR A 108 4.61 10.33 -8.26
C THR A 108 5.34 11.02 -9.42
N PRO A 109 5.63 12.34 -9.41
CA PRO A 109 6.30 12.97 -10.56
C PRO A 109 7.67 12.39 -10.87
N TRP A 110 8.47 12.12 -9.85
CA TRP A 110 9.82 11.55 -10.00
C TRP A 110 9.80 10.04 -10.28
N VAL A 111 8.81 9.32 -9.77
CA VAL A 111 8.60 7.89 -10.10
C VAL A 111 8.21 7.75 -11.56
N LEU A 112 7.39 8.64 -12.10
CA LEU A 112 7.03 8.66 -13.51
C LEU A 112 8.24 8.87 -14.43
N GLU A 113 9.22 9.68 -14.01
CA GLU A 113 10.49 9.83 -14.75
C GLU A 113 11.28 8.52 -14.77
N ALA A 114 11.30 7.75 -13.65
CA ALA A 114 11.96 6.45 -13.59
C ALA A 114 11.22 5.36 -14.40
N LEU A 115 9.92 5.54 -14.65
CA LEU A 115 9.06 4.67 -15.44
C LEU A 115 8.84 5.17 -16.88
N ASP A 116 9.74 6.01 -17.43
CA ASP A 116 9.63 6.51 -18.80
C ASP A 116 9.65 5.36 -19.83
N GLN A 117 10.45 4.33 -19.57
CA GLN A 117 10.52 3.10 -20.35
C GLN A 117 9.88 1.92 -19.58
N PRO A 118 9.19 0.99 -20.28
CA PRO A 118 8.58 -0.16 -19.63
C PRO A 118 9.63 -1.07 -18.99
N LEU A 119 9.22 -1.77 -17.93
CA LEU A 119 9.99 -2.86 -17.33
C LEU A 119 9.50 -4.21 -17.91
N PRO A 120 10.34 -5.26 -17.90
CA PRO A 120 9.95 -6.59 -18.38
C PRO A 120 9.03 -7.35 -17.42
N VAL A 121 8.77 -6.79 -16.25
CA VAL A 121 7.88 -7.31 -15.19
C VAL A 121 6.83 -6.27 -14.82
N PRO A 122 5.66 -6.68 -14.27
CA PRO A 122 4.64 -5.73 -13.83
C PRO A 122 5.17 -4.76 -12.76
N VAL A 123 4.70 -3.50 -12.83
CA VAL A 123 4.88 -2.51 -11.77
C VAL A 123 3.65 -2.54 -10.88
N VAL A 124 3.88 -2.66 -9.57
CA VAL A 124 2.87 -2.64 -8.51
C VAL A 124 2.90 -1.28 -7.81
N TRP A 125 1.75 -0.63 -7.71
CA TRP A 125 1.58 0.60 -6.92
C TRP A 125 0.94 0.26 -5.58
N ASN A 126 1.77 0.13 -4.56
CA ASN A 126 1.39 -0.29 -3.21
C ASN A 126 1.22 0.95 -2.31
N SER A 127 0.01 1.27 -1.95
CA SER A 127 -0.28 2.51 -1.25
C SER A 127 -1.31 2.37 -0.13
N GLY A 128 -1.40 3.40 0.72
CA GLY A 128 -2.44 3.48 1.74
C GLY A 128 -3.86 3.72 1.19
N GLY A 129 -4.06 3.73 -0.12
CA GLY A 129 -5.34 3.98 -0.79
C GLY A 129 -5.76 5.46 -0.83
N TYR A 130 -5.16 6.31 -0.01
CA TYR A 130 -5.50 7.74 0.06
C TYR A 130 -4.81 8.53 -1.07
N GLU A 131 -5.40 8.43 -2.27
CA GLU A 131 -4.84 8.90 -3.53
C GLU A 131 -5.76 9.95 -4.18
N ARG A 132 -5.17 10.87 -4.96
CA ARG A 132 -5.94 11.74 -5.84
C ARG A 132 -6.18 11.06 -7.19
N VAL A 133 -7.41 11.09 -7.67
CA VAL A 133 -7.78 10.56 -9.00
C VAL A 133 -6.94 11.21 -10.11
N GLU A 134 -6.71 12.52 -10.04
CA GLU A 134 -5.90 13.23 -11.05
C GLU A 134 -4.44 12.76 -11.05
N THR A 135 -3.88 12.42 -9.88
CA THR A 135 -2.53 11.87 -9.77
C THR A 135 -2.49 10.44 -10.31
N LEU A 136 -3.49 9.60 -9.97
CA LEU A 136 -3.57 8.24 -10.50
C LEU A 136 -3.68 8.21 -12.03
N ARG A 137 -4.40 9.14 -12.63
CA ARG A 137 -4.50 9.24 -14.11
C ARG A 137 -3.15 9.43 -14.78
N THR A 138 -2.18 10.03 -14.12
CA THR A 138 -0.82 10.17 -14.68
C THR A 138 -0.04 8.85 -14.70
N LEU A 139 -0.50 7.83 -13.95
CA LEU A 139 0.11 6.50 -13.89
C LEU A 139 -0.46 5.53 -14.94
N GLU A 140 -1.50 5.93 -15.68
CA GLU A 140 -2.17 5.08 -16.66
C GLU A 140 -1.18 4.53 -17.70
N GLY A 141 -1.19 3.21 -17.90
CA GLY A 141 -0.25 2.51 -18.78
C GLY A 141 1.16 2.27 -18.19
N LYS A 142 1.50 2.90 -17.06
CA LYS A 142 2.80 2.71 -16.38
C LYS A 142 2.72 1.67 -15.25
N VAL A 143 1.56 1.55 -14.61
CA VAL A 143 1.28 0.62 -13.52
C VAL A 143 0.33 -0.47 -14.01
N GLN A 144 0.64 -1.72 -13.77
CA GLN A 144 -0.18 -2.87 -14.15
C GLN A 144 -0.98 -3.44 -12.98
N ILE A 145 -0.48 -3.27 -11.75
CA ILE A 145 -1.13 -3.80 -10.56
C ILE A 145 -1.24 -2.69 -9.52
N TYR A 146 -2.45 -2.46 -9.02
CA TYR A 146 -2.68 -1.60 -7.88
C TYR A 146 -2.89 -2.44 -6.62
N LEU A 147 -2.20 -2.06 -5.54
CA LEU A 147 -2.25 -2.73 -4.24
C LEU A 147 -2.61 -1.70 -3.14
N PRO A 148 -3.82 -1.11 -3.22
CA PRO A 148 -4.25 -0.14 -2.21
C PRO A 148 -4.74 -0.82 -0.94
N ASP A 149 -4.45 -0.19 0.21
CA ASP A 149 -5.18 -0.50 1.42
C ASP A 149 -6.55 0.19 1.42
N LEU A 150 -7.60 -0.52 1.82
CA LEU A 150 -8.89 0.03 2.20
C LEU A 150 -9.02 -0.07 3.73
N LYS A 151 -8.41 0.91 4.43
CA LYS A 151 -8.25 0.85 5.89
C LYS A 151 -9.54 1.12 6.64
N TYR A 152 -10.34 2.05 6.14
CA TYR A 152 -11.53 2.53 6.83
C TYR A 152 -12.70 2.70 5.87
N ALA A 153 -13.90 2.30 6.33
CA ALA A 153 -15.19 2.67 5.75
C ALA A 153 -15.99 3.56 6.72
N MET A 154 -15.37 4.01 7.81
CA MET A 154 -15.98 4.88 8.81
C MET A 154 -15.09 6.10 9.07
N GLU A 155 -15.71 7.27 9.18
CA GLU A 155 -15.02 8.54 9.43
C GLU A 155 -14.25 8.56 10.76
N ARG A 156 -14.88 8.04 11.84
CA ARG A 156 -14.29 8.10 13.17
C ARG A 156 -12.92 7.42 13.27
N PRO A 157 -12.76 6.12 12.93
CA PRO A 157 -11.44 5.50 12.96
C PRO A 157 -10.46 6.16 11.96
N ALA A 158 -10.92 6.62 10.80
CA ALA A 158 -10.07 7.31 9.82
C ALA A 158 -9.49 8.62 10.39
N ARG A 159 -10.33 9.39 11.10
CA ARG A 159 -9.92 10.62 11.78
C ARG A 159 -8.97 10.33 12.94
N GLU A 160 -9.34 9.39 13.83
CA GLU A 160 -8.59 9.12 15.06
C GLU A 160 -7.24 8.44 14.77
N LEU A 161 -7.18 7.54 13.77
CA LEU A 161 -6.02 6.68 13.53
C LEU A 161 -5.12 7.14 12.39
N SER A 162 -5.59 8.03 11.50
CA SER A 162 -4.82 8.50 10.33
C SER A 162 -5.04 9.97 10.01
N ALA A 163 -5.73 10.73 10.86
CA ALA A 163 -6.05 12.15 10.66
C ALA A 163 -6.63 12.43 9.25
N ALA A 164 -7.44 11.51 8.70
CA ALA A 164 -8.03 11.58 7.36
C ALA A 164 -9.54 11.29 7.44
N PRO A 165 -10.37 12.23 7.92
CA PRO A 165 -11.81 12.00 8.09
C PRO A 165 -12.54 11.68 6.78
N ASP A 166 -12.03 12.16 5.65
CA ASP A 166 -12.51 11.95 4.28
C ASP A 166 -11.91 10.70 3.60
N TYR A 167 -11.21 9.84 4.36
CA TYR A 167 -10.47 8.70 3.82
C TYR A 167 -11.33 7.81 2.93
N PHE A 168 -12.52 7.43 3.38
CA PHE A 168 -13.34 6.48 2.66
C PHE A 168 -13.79 7.02 1.31
N GLU A 169 -14.30 8.24 1.27
CA GLU A 169 -14.77 8.89 0.04
C GLU A 169 -13.62 9.02 -0.98
N VAL A 170 -12.47 9.51 -0.52
CA VAL A 170 -11.28 9.68 -1.36
C VAL A 170 -10.75 8.35 -1.87
N THR A 171 -10.67 7.35 -0.97
CA THR A 171 -10.11 6.03 -1.33
C THR A 171 -11.05 5.24 -2.24
N ALA A 172 -12.36 5.33 -2.05
CA ALA A 172 -13.34 4.70 -2.94
C ALA A 172 -13.21 5.23 -4.38
N ALA A 173 -13.17 6.55 -4.56
CA ALA A 173 -12.95 7.15 -5.87
C ALA A 173 -11.59 6.78 -6.48
N ALA A 174 -10.55 6.67 -5.65
CA ALA A 174 -9.23 6.24 -6.10
C ALA A 174 -9.24 4.78 -6.59
N ILE A 175 -9.89 3.87 -5.85
CA ILE A 175 -10.00 2.46 -6.23
C ILE A 175 -10.80 2.30 -7.54
N ASP A 176 -11.89 3.06 -7.71
CA ASP A 176 -12.65 3.06 -8.95
C ASP A 176 -11.78 3.47 -10.14
N GLU A 177 -10.95 4.49 -9.99
CA GLU A 177 -10.00 4.90 -11.02
C GLU A 177 -8.93 3.82 -11.28
N MET A 178 -8.40 3.17 -10.24
CA MET A 178 -7.46 2.06 -10.38
C MET A 178 -8.09 0.91 -11.19
N VAL A 179 -9.32 0.50 -10.84
CA VAL A 179 -10.04 -0.55 -11.58
C VAL A 179 -10.34 -0.11 -13.02
N ARG A 180 -10.70 1.16 -13.25
CA ARG A 180 -10.88 1.69 -14.60
C ARG A 180 -9.64 1.52 -15.46
N GLN A 181 -8.44 1.75 -14.89
CA GLN A 181 -7.17 1.70 -15.64
C GLN A 181 -6.75 0.27 -16.00
N VAL A 182 -6.85 -0.66 -15.06
CA VAL A 182 -6.26 -2.01 -15.22
C VAL A 182 -7.30 -3.11 -15.44
N GLY A 183 -8.59 -2.81 -15.26
CA GLY A 183 -9.70 -3.75 -15.41
C GLY A 183 -9.73 -4.86 -14.37
N ALA A 184 -10.47 -5.92 -14.66
CA ALA A 184 -10.51 -7.12 -13.84
C ALA A 184 -9.14 -7.79 -13.75
N TYR A 185 -8.85 -8.39 -12.58
CA TYR A 185 -7.55 -9.01 -12.35
C TYR A 185 -7.27 -10.17 -13.33
N LYS A 186 -6.00 -10.32 -13.68
CA LYS A 186 -5.51 -11.38 -14.55
C LYS A 186 -4.35 -12.11 -13.90
N ILE A 187 -4.52 -13.43 -13.71
CA ILE A 187 -3.48 -14.33 -13.23
C ILE A 187 -2.94 -15.12 -14.42
N GLY A 188 -1.63 -15.18 -14.57
CA GLY A 188 -0.99 -15.97 -15.62
C GLY A 188 -0.98 -17.46 -15.29
N ASP A 189 -0.59 -18.29 -16.26
CA ASP A 189 -0.45 -19.76 -16.11
C ASP A 189 0.61 -20.14 -15.05
N ASP A 190 1.51 -19.20 -14.74
CA ASP A 190 2.52 -19.31 -13.68
C ASP A 190 1.98 -19.01 -12.28
N GLY A 191 0.67 -18.71 -12.16
CA GLY A 191 0.00 -18.34 -10.91
C GLY A 191 0.29 -16.93 -10.45
N LEU A 192 1.03 -16.12 -11.23
CA LEU A 192 1.37 -14.74 -10.87
C LEU A 192 0.41 -13.74 -11.51
N MET A 193 0.13 -12.67 -10.77
CA MET A 193 -0.74 -11.60 -11.25
C MET A 193 -0.02 -10.77 -12.33
N LYS A 194 -0.73 -10.53 -13.42
CA LYS A 194 -0.22 -9.75 -14.56
C LYS A 194 -0.80 -8.34 -14.59
N SER A 195 -2.06 -8.19 -14.16
CA SER A 195 -2.72 -6.89 -14.03
C SER A 195 -3.94 -6.98 -13.11
N GLY A 196 -4.39 -5.85 -12.59
CA GLY A 196 -5.61 -5.74 -11.78
C GLY A 196 -5.41 -5.04 -10.46
N VAL A 197 -6.38 -5.18 -9.55
CA VAL A 197 -6.39 -4.53 -8.24
C VAL A 197 -6.49 -5.59 -7.13
N ILE A 198 -5.63 -5.47 -6.12
CA ILE A 198 -5.73 -6.23 -4.87
C ILE A 198 -6.05 -5.24 -3.74
N LEU A 199 -7.25 -5.32 -3.19
CA LEU A 199 -7.66 -4.49 -2.06
C LEU A 199 -7.23 -5.13 -0.76
N ARG A 200 -6.42 -4.44 0.05
CA ARG A 200 -5.99 -4.94 1.35
C ARG A 200 -6.76 -4.31 2.48
N HIS A 201 -7.17 -5.10 3.45
CA HIS A 201 -7.76 -4.62 4.70
C HIS A 201 -7.11 -5.26 5.91
N LEU A 202 -6.45 -4.45 6.75
CA LEU A 202 -5.90 -4.88 8.03
C LEU A 202 -6.99 -4.82 9.10
N VAL A 203 -7.34 -5.98 9.65
CA VAL A 203 -8.27 -6.07 10.79
C VAL A 203 -7.58 -5.52 12.04
N LEU A 204 -8.11 -4.44 12.60
CA LEU A 204 -7.60 -3.82 13.81
C LEU A 204 -8.39 -4.28 15.05
N PRO A 205 -7.74 -4.52 16.19
CA PRO A 205 -8.42 -4.84 17.43
C PRO A 205 -9.45 -3.77 17.82
N GLY A 206 -10.67 -4.21 18.16
CA GLY A 206 -11.76 -3.32 18.54
C GLY A 206 -12.42 -2.54 17.39
N GLN A 207 -12.04 -2.77 16.13
CA GLN A 207 -12.57 -2.08 14.95
C GLN A 207 -13.45 -2.99 14.05
N MET A 208 -14.12 -3.97 14.64
CA MET A 208 -14.89 -4.97 13.88
C MET A 208 -16.01 -4.34 13.04
N GLU A 209 -16.67 -3.29 13.53
CA GLU A 209 -17.71 -2.59 12.77
C GLU A 209 -17.13 -1.94 11.50
N ASN A 210 -15.96 -1.33 11.62
CA ASN A 210 -15.24 -0.79 10.47
C ASN A 210 -14.88 -1.89 9.46
N THR A 211 -14.37 -3.02 9.93
CA THR A 211 -14.03 -4.18 9.08
C THR A 211 -15.27 -4.69 8.33
N LYS A 212 -16.41 -4.84 9.00
CA LYS A 212 -17.66 -5.25 8.35
C LYS A 212 -18.09 -4.28 7.26
N ARG A 213 -18.05 -2.97 7.52
CA ARG A 213 -18.41 -1.96 6.51
C ARG A 213 -17.46 -1.94 5.32
N VAL A 214 -16.17 -2.23 5.52
CA VAL A 214 -15.22 -2.42 4.41
C VAL A 214 -15.61 -3.63 3.57
N ILE A 215 -15.93 -4.76 4.22
CA ILE A 215 -16.37 -5.98 3.54
C ILE A 215 -17.69 -5.75 2.77
N ASP A 216 -18.66 -5.07 3.39
CA ASP A 216 -19.93 -4.71 2.74
C ASP A 216 -19.70 -3.87 1.50
N TYR A 217 -18.84 -2.85 1.58
CA TYR A 217 -18.52 -2.01 0.44
C TYR A 217 -17.92 -2.84 -0.70
N VAL A 218 -16.88 -3.65 -0.42
CA VAL A 218 -16.21 -4.43 -1.47
C VAL A 218 -17.17 -5.43 -2.11
N SER A 219 -17.97 -6.16 -1.31
CA SER A 219 -18.89 -7.18 -1.80
C SER A 219 -20.06 -6.63 -2.61
N THR A 220 -20.49 -5.41 -2.31
CA THR A 220 -21.64 -4.78 -3.00
C THR A 220 -21.22 -3.90 -4.18
N HIS A 221 -20.02 -3.32 -4.13
CA HIS A 221 -19.53 -2.37 -5.13
C HIS A 221 -18.85 -3.05 -6.31
N PHE A 222 -18.09 -4.12 -6.07
CA PHE A 222 -17.36 -4.81 -7.14
C PHE A 222 -18.03 -6.14 -7.51
N PRO A 223 -18.33 -6.35 -8.81
CA PRO A 223 -18.74 -7.67 -9.30
C PRO A 223 -17.66 -8.75 -8.98
N PRO A 224 -18.07 -10.01 -8.78
CA PRO A 224 -17.11 -11.11 -8.63
C PRO A 224 -16.05 -11.11 -9.74
N LYS A 225 -14.82 -11.48 -9.42
CA LYS A 225 -13.66 -11.50 -10.33
C LYS A 225 -13.20 -10.14 -10.85
N THR A 226 -13.64 -9.03 -10.26
CA THR A 226 -13.14 -7.70 -10.59
C THR A 226 -11.87 -7.37 -9.83
N VAL A 227 -11.87 -7.58 -8.52
CA VAL A 227 -10.75 -7.31 -7.62
C VAL A 227 -10.43 -8.53 -6.77
N LEU A 228 -9.18 -8.67 -6.33
CA LEU A 228 -8.83 -9.59 -5.25
C LEU A 228 -8.95 -8.86 -3.91
N PHE A 229 -9.43 -9.54 -2.88
CA PHE A 229 -9.53 -8.97 -1.53
C PHE A 229 -8.63 -9.72 -0.56
N SER A 230 -7.68 -9.01 0.06
CA SER A 230 -6.75 -9.55 1.07
C SER A 230 -7.14 -9.08 2.46
N LEU A 231 -7.63 -10.01 3.29
CA LEU A 231 -7.96 -9.77 4.68
C LEU A 231 -6.77 -10.10 5.57
N MET A 232 -6.13 -9.06 6.11
CA MET A 232 -4.88 -9.18 6.86
C MET A 232 -5.13 -9.23 8.38
N SER A 233 -4.35 -10.09 9.06
CA SER A 233 -4.38 -10.26 10.53
C SER A 233 -3.09 -9.82 11.23
N GLN A 234 -2.12 -9.32 10.49
CA GLN A 234 -0.73 -9.11 10.95
C GLN A 234 -0.53 -7.87 11.84
N TYR A 235 -1.61 -7.36 12.48
CA TYR A 235 -1.47 -6.22 13.37
C TYR A 235 -0.55 -6.52 14.57
N THR A 236 0.45 -5.65 14.78
CA THR A 236 1.33 -5.67 15.94
C THR A 236 1.24 -4.31 16.65
N PRO A 237 1.00 -4.28 17.99
CA PRO A 237 0.95 -3.05 18.75
C PRO A 237 2.24 -2.24 18.60
N GLN A 238 2.12 -0.95 18.33
CA GLN A 238 3.25 -0.05 18.25
C GLN A 238 3.57 0.58 19.63
N PRO A 239 4.79 1.00 19.89
CA PRO A 239 5.13 1.72 21.12
C PRO A 239 4.19 2.91 21.35
N GLY A 240 3.64 3.03 22.56
CA GLY A 240 2.67 4.09 22.89
C GLY A 240 1.22 3.79 22.48
N SER A 241 0.93 2.64 21.87
CA SER A 241 -0.45 2.23 21.59
C SER A 241 -1.29 2.11 22.85
N THR A 242 -2.53 2.60 22.80
CA THR A 242 -3.48 2.60 23.92
C THR A 242 -4.80 1.91 23.56
N GLY A 243 -5.63 1.61 24.57
CA GLY A 243 -6.94 1.00 24.36
C GLY A 243 -6.86 -0.34 23.66
N ALA A 244 -7.74 -0.58 22.70
CA ALA A 244 -7.77 -1.82 21.95
C ALA A 244 -6.50 -2.06 21.11
N LEU A 245 -5.84 -0.98 20.66
CA LEU A 245 -4.60 -1.08 19.88
C LEU A 245 -3.36 -1.47 20.73
N ALA A 246 -3.45 -1.51 22.05
CA ALA A 246 -2.36 -1.97 22.92
C ALA A 246 -2.20 -3.49 22.92
N ARG A 247 -3.06 -4.24 22.23
CA ARG A 247 -3.03 -5.70 22.11
C ARG A 247 -3.06 -6.16 20.66
N ARG A 248 -2.62 -7.37 20.41
CA ARG A 248 -2.80 -8.05 19.13
C ARG A 248 -4.28 -8.38 18.87
N LEU A 249 -4.61 -8.63 17.62
CA LEU A 249 -5.90 -9.17 17.22
C LEU A 249 -6.09 -10.55 17.88
N ASN A 250 -7.27 -10.80 18.47
CA ASN A 250 -7.57 -12.11 19.02
C ASN A 250 -8.27 -13.00 17.99
N GLU A 251 -8.23 -14.31 18.27
CA GLU A 251 -8.76 -15.33 17.37
C GLU A 251 -10.26 -15.14 17.08
N ARG A 252 -11.04 -14.75 18.09
CA ARG A 252 -12.49 -14.53 17.95
C ARG A 252 -12.78 -13.36 17.00
N GLU A 253 -12.07 -12.24 17.15
CA GLU A 253 -12.22 -11.08 16.26
C GLU A 253 -11.89 -11.45 14.81
N TYR A 254 -10.75 -12.10 14.59
CA TYR A 254 -10.35 -12.47 13.23
C TYR A 254 -11.28 -13.52 12.61
N ARG A 255 -11.63 -14.55 13.34
CA ARG A 255 -12.59 -15.57 12.89
C ARG A 255 -13.95 -14.95 12.53
N THR A 256 -14.41 -13.95 13.30
CA THR A 256 -15.63 -13.21 13.00
C THR A 256 -15.50 -12.43 11.68
N ALA A 257 -14.36 -11.77 11.42
CA ALA A 257 -14.11 -11.05 10.17
C ALA A 257 -14.09 -12.00 8.96
N VAL A 258 -13.37 -13.12 9.05
CA VAL A 258 -13.29 -14.14 7.99
C VAL A 258 -14.67 -14.75 7.70
N GLN A 259 -15.44 -15.08 8.76
CA GLN A 259 -16.78 -15.62 8.56
C GLN A 259 -17.69 -14.61 7.88
N TYR A 260 -17.68 -13.36 8.33
CA TYR A 260 -18.49 -12.29 7.74
C TYR A 260 -18.13 -12.06 6.26
N MET A 261 -16.83 -12.07 5.93
CA MET A 261 -16.35 -11.95 4.54
C MET A 261 -16.93 -13.07 3.64
N ARG A 262 -16.91 -14.32 4.14
CA ARG A 262 -17.48 -15.48 3.43
C ARG A 262 -19.00 -15.37 3.27
N ASP A 263 -19.70 -14.94 4.30
CA ASP A 263 -21.16 -14.76 4.30
C ASP A 263 -21.58 -13.69 3.30
N CYS A 264 -20.72 -12.67 3.06
CA CYS A 264 -20.91 -11.65 2.02
C CYS A 264 -20.48 -12.11 0.62
N GLY A 265 -20.01 -13.36 0.45
CA GLY A 265 -19.64 -13.93 -0.86
C GLY A 265 -18.28 -13.46 -1.40
N LEU A 266 -17.44 -12.79 -0.60
CA LEU A 266 -16.07 -12.44 -1.00
C LEU A 266 -15.17 -13.67 -0.89
N THR A 267 -15.00 -14.36 -2.01
CA THR A 267 -14.20 -15.60 -2.11
C THR A 267 -12.93 -15.43 -2.95
N ASP A 268 -12.87 -14.35 -3.74
CA ASP A 268 -11.71 -14.05 -4.58
C ASP A 268 -10.67 -13.27 -3.79
N GLY A 269 -9.63 -13.94 -3.31
CA GLY A 269 -8.56 -13.26 -2.57
C GLY A 269 -7.89 -14.13 -1.50
N PHE A 270 -7.41 -13.48 -0.45
CA PHE A 270 -6.54 -14.09 0.55
C PHE A 270 -7.00 -13.78 1.97
N CYS A 271 -6.80 -14.74 2.87
CA CYS A 271 -6.89 -14.55 4.31
C CYS A 271 -5.56 -14.93 4.93
N GLN A 272 -4.94 -14.03 5.67
CA GLN A 272 -3.74 -14.38 6.42
C GLN A 272 -4.09 -15.24 7.64
N GLU A 273 -3.16 -16.09 8.06
CA GLU A 273 -3.28 -16.77 9.35
C GLU A 273 -2.88 -15.83 10.49
N LEU A 274 -3.44 -16.00 11.68
CA LEU A 274 -3.06 -15.22 12.88
C LEU A 274 -1.58 -15.37 13.25
N SER A 275 -0.97 -16.49 12.87
CA SER A 275 0.47 -16.75 13.00
C SER A 275 1.33 -15.80 12.17
N SER A 276 0.73 -15.11 11.18
CA SER A 276 1.42 -14.12 10.33
C SER A 276 1.72 -12.79 11.04
N ALA A 277 1.19 -12.56 12.25
CA ALA A 277 1.51 -11.37 13.05
C ALA A 277 2.91 -11.50 13.69
N LYS A 278 3.96 -11.53 12.88
CA LYS A 278 5.36 -11.62 13.32
C LYS A 278 6.14 -10.39 12.89
N GLU A 279 7.02 -9.91 13.77
CA GLU A 279 7.91 -8.78 13.47
C GLU A 279 8.91 -9.09 12.35
N GLU A 280 9.23 -10.37 12.15
CA GLU A 280 10.13 -10.87 11.10
C GLU A 280 9.67 -10.52 9.67
N TYR A 281 8.37 -10.26 9.46
CA TYR A 281 7.83 -9.87 8.16
C TYR A 281 7.95 -8.38 7.86
N THR A 282 8.34 -7.57 8.85
CA THR A 282 8.66 -6.16 8.64
C THR A 282 10.15 -6.03 8.33
N PRO A 283 10.54 -5.50 7.15
CA PRO A 283 11.95 -5.34 6.81
C PRO A 283 12.69 -4.42 7.79
N VAL A 284 13.94 -4.74 8.06
CA VAL A 284 14.84 -3.81 8.75
C VAL A 284 15.21 -2.71 7.76
N PHE A 285 14.89 -1.46 8.05
CA PHE A 285 15.25 -0.33 7.18
C PHE A 285 16.67 0.12 7.48
N ASP A 286 17.61 -0.20 6.58
CA ASP A 286 19.07 -0.04 6.75
C ASP A 286 19.79 0.47 5.49
N LEU A 287 19.02 0.94 4.51
CA LEU A 287 19.50 1.39 3.20
C LEU A 287 20.05 0.28 2.29
N GLN A 288 19.87 -0.98 2.64
CA GLN A 288 20.31 -2.07 1.75
C GLN A 288 19.62 -1.94 0.39
N GLY A 289 20.38 -2.05 -0.70
CA GLY A 289 19.90 -1.97 -2.08
C GLY A 289 19.61 -0.55 -2.59
N VAL A 290 20.03 0.52 -1.83
CA VAL A 290 19.73 1.93 -2.15
C VAL A 290 20.99 2.72 -2.54
#